data_1193080a4f5f06e4460bdfc9b8d261ae
#
_entry.id   1193080a4f5f06e4460bdfc9b8d261ae
#
_cell.length_a   1.000
_cell.length_b   1.000
_cell.length_c   1.000
_cell.angle_alpha   90.00
_cell.angle_beta   90.00
_cell.angle_gamma   90.00
#
_symmetry.space_group_name_H-M   'P 1'
#
loop_
_entity.id
_entity.type
_entity.pdbx_description
1 polymer ?
#
loop_
_entity_poly.entity_id
_entity_poly.type
_entity_poly.pdbx_seq_one_letter_code
_entity_poly.pdbx_strand_id
1 'polypeptide(L)'
;SSYAQYDFLDYFVEANLPILSDVPGFYSLTADLAYRSSDNSIFGNNDTYKYGLVWAPIQDISFRYTFSDATRVPNLYELFSPEQGARFRPDDPCASNNISSAEDASLRQANCVTDLRANGVAEASIFDDQGNYVFEDPLSAGFPGAVGGNENLQPESGETTTYGVVIAPRFVEGLVLSLDFIEIDIADAIVSVSSQNIVNR
;
A
#
# COMPACT_ATOMS: atom_id res chain seq x y z
N SER A 1 9.50 30.64 -6.40
CA SER A 1 8.56 29.88 -5.56
C SER A 1 7.49 29.28 -6.45
N SER A 2 7.47 27.99 -6.57
CA SER A 2 6.40 27.26 -7.26
C SER A 2 5.17 27.25 -6.33
N TYR A 3 4.07 27.74 -6.83
CA TYR A 3 2.79 27.71 -6.14
C TYR A 3 1.91 26.66 -6.85
N ALA A 4 1.45 25.67 -6.13
CA ALA A 4 0.54 24.65 -6.62
C ALA A 4 -0.74 24.65 -5.79
N GLN A 5 -1.87 24.53 -6.45
CA GLN A 5 -3.20 24.53 -5.83
C GLN A 5 -4.09 23.53 -6.54
N TYR A 6 -4.97 22.89 -5.81
CA TYR A 6 -6.13 22.18 -6.36
C TYR A 6 -7.37 22.45 -5.50
N ASP A 7 -8.53 22.31 -6.12
CA ASP A 7 -9.82 22.51 -5.49
C ASP A 7 -10.60 21.19 -5.49
N PHE A 8 -11.44 21.00 -4.48
CA PHE A 8 -12.37 19.88 -4.36
C PHE A 8 -13.81 20.40 -4.32
N LEU A 9 -14.69 19.67 -5.00
CA LEU A 9 -16.13 19.80 -4.86
C LEU A 9 -16.74 18.42 -4.58
N ASP A 10 -17.28 18.28 -3.39
CA ASP A 10 -17.78 17.00 -2.90
C ASP A 10 -19.30 17.00 -2.79
N TYR A 11 -19.91 15.95 -3.29
CA TYR A 11 -21.31 15.60 -3.05
C TYR A 11 -21.38 14.25 -2.36
N PHE A 12 -22.19 14.15 -1.31
CA PHE A 12 -22.37 12.87 -0.64
C PHE A 12 -23.83 12.63 -0.26
N VAL A 13 -24.19 11.36 -0.17
CA VAL A 13 -25.47 10.90 0.34
C VAL A 13 -25.25 9.68 1.23
N GLU A 14 -25.97 9.65 2.34
CA GLU A 14 -25.93 8.54 3.29
C GLU A 14 -27.37 8.13 3.64
N ALA A 15 -27.59 6.82 3.78
CA ALA A 15 -28.88 6.27 4.18
C ALA A 15 -28.69 5.11 5.15
N ASN A 16 -29.44 5.14 6.25
CA ASN A 16 -29.58 4.02 7.17
C ASN A 16 -31.03 3.49 7.04
N LEU A 17 -31.18 2.25 6.62
CA LEU A 17 -32.46 1.65 6.27
C LEU A 17 -32.78 0.49 7.22
N PRO A 18 -33.66 0.65 8.20
CA PRO A 18 -34.20 -0.46 8.97
C PRO A 18 -35.14 -1.28 8.06
N ILE A 19 -34.71 -2.50 7.71
CA ILE A 19 -35.41 -3.35 6.73
C ILE A 19 -36.46 -4.23 7.43
N LEU A 20 -36.05 -4.88 8.53
CA LEU A 20 -36.89 -5.75 9.33
C LEU A 20 -36.64 -5.51 10.82
N SER A 21 -37.71 -5.62 11.61
CA SER A 21 -37.65 -5.53 13.06
C SER A 21 -38.72 -6.42 13.69
N ASP A 22 -38.37 -7.10 14.78
CA ASP A 22 -39.25 -7.89 15.63
C ASP A 22 -40.05 -9.00 14.90
N VAL A 23 -39.44 -9.63 13.87
CA VAL A 23 -40.00 -10.82 13.23
C VAL A 23 -39.15 -12.06 13.55
N PRO A 24 -39.72 -13.28 13.50
CA PRO A 24 -38.97 -14.50 13.82
C PRO A 24 -37.68 -14.62 13.00
N GLY A 25 -36.52 -14.74 13.69
CA GLY A 25 -35.22 -14.81 13.06
C GLY A 25 -34.59 -13.45 12.64
N PHE A 26 -35.33 -12.36 12.87
CA PHE A 26 -34.88 -11.00 12.58
C PHE A 26 -35.32 -10.06 13.72
N TYR A 27 -34.60 -10.09 14.83
CA TYR A 27 -34.79 -9.09 15.86
C TYR A 27 -34.54 -7.69 15.27
N SER A 28 -33.48 -7.56 14.44
CA SER A 28 -33.29 -6.40 13.57
C SER A 28 -32.49 -6.76 12.32
N LEU A 29 -32.80 -6.10 11.22
CA LEU A 29 -32.01 -6.10 9.99
C LEU A 29 -31.94 -4.67 9.47
N THR A 30 -30.73 -4.12 9.39
CA THR A 30 -30.48 -2.75 8.97
C THR A 30 -29.42 -2.74 7.86
N ALA A 31 -29.64 -1.94 6.82
CA ALA A 31 -28.66 -1.67 5.79
C ALA A 31 -28.16 -0.23 5.89
N ASP A 32 -26.86 -0.05 5.74
CA ASP A 32 -26.18 1.25 5.67
C ASP A 32 -25.63 1.43 4.26
N LEU A 33 -25.91 2.57 3.65
CA LEU A 33 -25.45 2.93 2.30
C LEU A 33 -24.85 4.32 2.36
N ALA A 34 -23.67 4.49 1.71
CA ALA A 34 -23.07 5.80 1.53
C ALA A 34 -22.46 5.88 0.12
N TYR A 35 -22.56 7.04 -0.48
CA TYR A 35 -21.94 7.38 -1.75
C TYR A 35 -21.39 8.79 -1.69
N ARG A 36 -20.19 8.99 -2.21
CA ARG A 36 -19.54 10.29 -2.35
C ARG A 36 -18.94 10.41 -3.74
N SER A 37 -19.20 11.52 -4.37
CA SER A 37 -18.58 11.95 -5.61
C SER A 37 -17.73 13.18 -5.31
N SER A 38 -16.43 13.10 -5.60
CA SER A 38 -15.44 14.14 -5.33
C SER A 38 -14.82 14.58 -6.65
N ASP A 39 -15.11 15.79 -7.09
CA ASP A 39 -14.50 16.38 -8.28
C ASP A 39 -13.24 17.16 -7.85
N ASN A 40 -12.09 16.72 -8.34
CA ASN A 40 -10.78 17.33 -8.10
C ASN A 40 -10.29 18.01 -9.36
N SER A 41 -9.82 19.25 -9.28
CA SER A 41 -9.38 20.04 -10.42
C SER A 41 -8.19 19.46 -11.21
N ILE A 42 -7.44 18.51 -10.63
CA ILE A 42 -6.29 17.83 -11.27
C ILE A 42 -6.68 16.43 -11.75
N PHE A 43 -7.35 15.64 -10.92
CA PHE A 43 -7.63 14.22 -11.15
C PHE A 43 -9.06 13.94 -11.63
N GLY A 44 -9.90 15.00 -11.76
CA GLY A 44 -11.30 14.85 -12.14
C GLY A 44 -12.14 14.18 -11.08
N ASN A 45 -13.18 13.45 -11.51
CA ASN A 45 -14.15 12.86 -10.61
C ASN A 45 -13.66 11.53 -10.03
N ASN A 46 -13.77 11.40 -8.71
CA ASN A 46 -13.44 10.19 -7.95
C ASN A 46 -14.65 9.82 -7.10
N ASP A 47 -15.22 8.67 -7.39
CA ASP A 47 -16.41 8.18 -6.70
C ASP A 47 -16.00 7.16 -5.65
N THR A 48 -16.62 7.24 -4.47
CA THR A 48 -16.43 6.30 -3.38
C THR A 48 -17.78 5.82 -2.87
N TYR A 49 -17.86 4.58 -2.45
CA TYR A 49 -19.10 4.03 -1.94
C TYR A 49 -18.87 3.05 -0.80
N LYS A 50 -19.88 2.94 0.05
CA LYS A 50 -19.90 2.00 1.15
C LYS A 50 -21.29 1.40 1.26
N TYR A 51 -21.35 0.11 1.51
CA TYR A 51 -22.57 -0.56 1.94
C TYR A 51 -22.30 -1.50 3.09
N GLY A 52 -23.26 -1.57 4.00
CA GLY A 52 -23.19 -2.39 5.19
C GLY A 52 -24.51 -3.08 5.46
N LEU A 53 -24.44 -4.18 6.18
CA LEU A 53 -25.59 -4.92 6.66
C LEU A 53 -25.34 -5.35 8.10
N VAL A 54 -26.30 -5.05 8.96
CA VAL A 54 -26.30 -5.53 10.36
C VAL A 54 -27.55 -6.37 10.55
N TRP A 55 -27.35 -7.65 10.84
CA TRP A 55 -28.42 -8.61 11.11
C TRP A 55 -28.31 -9.15 12.51
N ALA A 56 -29.31 -8.91 13.32
CA ALA A 56 -29.48 -9.54 14.63
C ALA A 56 -30.63 -10.54 14.55
N PRO A 57 -30.37 -11.86 14.48
CA PRO A 57 -31.44 -12.87 14.53
C PRO A 57 -32.16 -12.87 15.87
N ILE A 58 -31.44 -12.58 16.94
CA ILE A 58 -31.92 -12.43 18.32
C ILE A 58 -31.23 -11.25 19.00
N GLN A 59 -31.73 -10.79 20.13
CA GLN A 59 -31.16 -9.63 20.85
C GLN A 59 -29.70 -9.82 21.28
N ASP A 60 -29.28 -11.06 21.51
CA ASP A 60 -27.98 -11.39 22.10
C ASP A 60 -26.86 -11.57 21.07
N ILE A 61 -27.20 -11.68 19.77
CA ILE A 61 -26.23 -11.94 18.69
C ILE A 61 -26.53 -11.03 17.51
N SER A 62 -25.50 -10.38 16.99
CA SER A 62 -25.58 -9.64 15.73
C SER A 62 -24.39 -9.96 14.82
N PHE A 63 -24.67 -10.08 13.54
CA PHE A 63 -23.72 -10.21 12.46
C PHE A 63 -23.61 -8.88 11.74
N ARG A 64 -22.39 -8.51 11.35
CA ARG A 64 -22.14 -7.29 10.57
C ARG A 64 -21.28 -7.60 9.36
N TYR A 65 -21.62 -6.98 8.27
CA TYR A 65 -20.84 -6.97 7.04
C TYR A 65 -20.74 -5.54 6.54
N THR A 66 -19.55 -5.14 6.09
CA THR A 66 -19.33 -3.84 5.47
C THR A 66 -18.35 -4.00 4.33
N PHE A 67 -18.66 -3.39 3.20
CA PHE A 67 -17.76 -3.16 2.10
C PHE A 67 -17.62 -1.66 1.88
N SER A 68 -16.42 -1.19 1.63
CA SER A 68 -16.16 0.19 1.23
C SER A 68 -15.07 0.23 0.16
N ASP A 69 -15.32 1.03 -0.85
CA ASP A 69 -14.34 1.48 -1.83
C ASP A 69 -14.00 2.92 -1.50
N ALA A 70 -12.71 3.24 -1.46
CA ALA A 70 -12.20 4.57 -1.15
C ALA A 70 -11.06 4.93 -2.09
N THR A 71 -11.00 6.19 -2.50
CA THR A 71 -9.94 6.71 -3.36
C THR A 71 -9.17 7.81 -2.62
N ARG A 72 -7.84 7.77 -2.71
CA ARG A 72 -6.97 8.84 -2.24
C ARG A 72 -6.23 9.47 -3.40
N VAL A 73 -6.43 10.75 -3.62
CA VAL A 73 -5.63 11.51 -4.60
C VAL A 73 -4.27 11.89 -4.02
N PRO A 74 -3.21 11.93 -4.85
CA PRO A 74 -1.90 12.40 -4.42
C PRO A 74 -1.98 13.83 -3.86
N ASN A 75 -1.25 14.11 -2.80
CA ASN A 75 -1.19 15.46 -2.25
C ASN A 75 -0.21 16.35 -3.05
N LEU A 76 -0.27 17.66 -2.83
CA LEU A 76 0.57 18.63 -3.56
C LEU A 76 2.06 18.43 -3.35
N TYR A 77 2.48 17.89 -2.21
CA TYR A 77 3.89 17.59 -1.95
C TYR A 77 4.35 16.37 -2.73
N GLU A 78 3.52 15.33 -2.81
CA GLU A 78 3.80 14.13 -3.60
C GLU A 78 3.91 14.44 -5.09
N LEU A 79 3.12 15.41 -5.59
CA LEU A 79 3.12 15.81 -6.99
C LEU A 79 4.25 16.81 -7.32
N PHE A 80 4.37 17.88 -6.53
CA PHE A 80 5.10 19.08 -6.93
C PHE A 80 6.25 19.46 -6.01
N SER A 81 6.68 18.57 -5.08
CA SER A 81 7.85 18.91 -4.28
C SER A 81 9.07 19.12 -5.19
N PRO A 82 9.81 20.24 -5.02
CA PRO A 82 10.99 20.51 -5.83
C PRO A 82 12.04 19.42 -5.69
N GLU A 83 12.72 19.08 -6.77
CA GLU A 83 13.86 18.19 -6.71
C GLU A 83 14.94 18.74 -5.76
N GLN A 84 15.37 17.90 -4.85
CA GLN A 84 16.42 18.18 -3.90
C GLN A 84 17.55 17.17 -4.08
N GLY A 85 18.78 17.69 -4.15
CA GLY A 85 19.97 16.85 -4.21
C GLY A 85 20.07 15.96 -2.96
N ALA A 86 20.25 14.67 -3.18
CA ALA A 86 20.41 13.67 -2.12
C ALA A 86 21.66 12.83 -2.37
N ARG A 87 22.19 12.20 -1.33
CA ARG A 87 23.23 11.17 -1.43
C ARG A 87 22.65 9.82 -1.06
N PHE A 88 22.87 8.87 -1.93
CA PHE A 88 22.38 7.50 -1.78
C PHE A 88 23.53 6.55 -1.52
N ARG A 89 23.31 5.57 -0.66
CA ARG A 89 24.26 4.50 -0.34
C ARG A 89 23.51 3.17 -0.28
N PRO A 90 22.97 2.69 -1.40
CA PRO A 90 22.45 1.33 -1.43
C PRO A 90 23.61 0.35 -1.32
N ASP A 91 23.36 -0.79 -0.75
CA ASP A 91 24.28 -1.92 -0.79
C ASP A 91 24.33 -2.44 -2.23
N ASP A 92 25.53 -2.69 -2.75
CA ASP A 92 25.69 -3.22 -4.10
C ASP A 92 25.13 -4.65 -4.16
N PRO A 93 24.11 -4.92 -4.98
CA PRO A 93 23.55 -6.25 -5.11
C PRO A 93 24.53 -7.28 -5.68
N CYS A 94 25.61 -6.81 -6.32
CA CYS A 94 26.69 -7.65 -6.84
C CYS A 94 27.79 -7.92 -5.83
N ALA A 95 27.83 -7.23 -4.69
CA ALA A 95 28.82 -7.54 -3.65
C ALA A 95 28.66 -8.97 -3.13
N SER A 96 29.74 -9.68 -2.90
CA SER A 96 29.78 -11.10 -2.55
C SER A 96 28.91 -11.44 -1.33
N ASN A 97 28.84 -10.56 -0.33
CA ASN A 97 28.01 -10.68 0.85
C ASN A 97 26.51 -10.48 0.57
N ASN A 98 26.14 -9.85 -0.55
CA ASN A 98 24.75 -9.53 -0.90
C ASN A 98 24.15 -10.48 -1.95
N ILE A 99 24.96 -11.26 -2.64
CA ILE A 99 24.48 -12.22 -3.67
C ILE A 99 23.41 -13.16 -3.11
N SER A 100 23.59 -13.66 -1.89
CA SER A 100 22.68 -14.61 -1.26
C SER A 100 21.33 -14.00 -0.85
N SER A 101 21.17 -12.69 -0.91
CA SER A 101 19.91 -12.01 -0.60
C SER A 101 18.89 -12.09 -1.75
N ALA A 102 19.30 -12.52 -2.94
CA ALA A 102 18.41 -12.72 -4.07
C ALA A 102 17.59 -14.01 -3.94
N GLU A 103 16.39 -14.00 -4.51
CA GLU A 103 15.56 -15.19 -4.66
C GLU A 103 16.29 -16.29 -5.45
N ASP A 104 17.01 -15.89 -6.52
CA ASP A 104 17.95 -16.76 -7.25
C ASP A 104 19.37 -16.17 -7.20
N ALA A 105 20.14 -16.61 -6.20
CA ALA A 105 21.51 -16.16 -5.99
C ALA A 105 22.44 -16.54 -7.16
N SER A 106 22.20 -17.67 -7.82
CA SER A 106 23.05 -18.14 -8.93
C SER A 106 22.83 -17.31 -10.18
N LEU A 107 21.58 -16.96 -10.48
CA LEU A 107 21.22 -16.07 -11.59
C LEU A 107 21.76 -14.67 -11.36
N ARG A 108 21.61 -14.14 -10.14
CA ARG A 108 22.17 -12.82 -9.78
C ARG A 108 23.67 -12.80 -9.98
N GLN A 109 24.41 -13.79 -9.46
CA GLN A 109 25.86 -13.88 -9.62
C GLN A 109 26.27 -13.93 -11.09
N ALA A 110 25.60 -14.73 -11.92
CA ALA A 110 25.88 -14.83 -13.35
C ALA A 110 25.69 -13.48 -14.08
N ASN A 111 24.60 -12.76 -13.76
CA ASN A 111 24.34 -11.42 -14.31
C ASN A 111 25.39 -10.43 -13.85
N CYS A 112 25.69 -10.40 -12.55
CA CYS A 112 26.73 -9.53 -11.99
C CYS A 112 28.11 -9.76 -12.63
N VAL A 113 28.53 -11.02 -12.80
CA VAL A 113 29.79 -11.33 -13.48
C VAL A 113 29.82 -10.81 -14.91
N THR A 114 28.70 -10.92 -15.62
CA THR A 114 28.56 -10.40 -16.98
C THR A 114 28.71 -8.90 -17.03
N ASP A 115 28.00 -8.18 -16.13
CA ASP A 115 28.02 -6.72 -16.07
C ASP A 115 29.37 -6.16 -15.59
N LEU A 116 29.97 -6.78 -14.58
CA LEU A 116 31.29 -6.39 -14.08
C LEU A 116 32.37 -6.51 -15.17
N ARG A 117 32.35 -7.60 -15.93
CA ARG A 117 33.26 -7.81 -17.07
C ARG A 117 32.99 -6.79 -18.18
N ALA A 118 31.74 -6.53 -18.52
CA ALA A 118 31.36 -5.54 -19.53
C ALA A 118 31.83 -4.12 -19.16
N ASN A 119 31.86 -3.81 -17.85
CA ASN A 119 32.37 -2.54 -17.31
C ASN A 119 33.89 -2.53 -17.04
N GLY A 120 34.64 -3.57 -17.43
CA GLY A 120 36.09 -3.62 -17.37
C GLY A 120 36.65 -3.88 -15.98
N VAL A 121 35.87 -4.44 -15.06
CA VAL A 121 36.38 -4.87 -13.75
C VAL A 121 37.34 -6.03 -13.93
N ALA A 122 38.50 -5.95 -13.29
CA ALA A 122 39.55 -6.98 -13.41
C ALA A 122 39.06 -8.31 -12.83
N GLU A 123 39.37 -9.42 -13.50
CA GLU A 123 38.96 -10.77 -13.11
C GLU A 123 39.38 -11.12 -11.67
N ALA A 124 40.58 -10.68 -11.25
CA ALA A 124 41.08 -10.86 -9.88
C ALA A 124 40.29 -10.09 -8.82
N SER A 125 39.44 -9.15 -9.21
CA SER A 125 38.50 -8.46 -8.30
C SER A 125 37.12 -9.14 -8.27
N ILE A 126 36.86 -10.04 -9.23
CA ILE A 126 35.59 -10.78 -9.32
C ILE A 126 35.75 -12.17 -8.67
N PHE A 127 36.87 -12.83 -8.92
CA PHE A 127 37.17 -14.17 -8.40
C PHE A 127 38.55 -14.21 -7.74
N ASP A 128 38.67 -15.00 -6.68
CA ASP A 128 39.94 -15.33 -6.06
C ASP A 128 40.72 -16.40 -6.87
N ASP A 129 41.95 -16.71 -6.41
CA ASP A 129 42.79 -17.73 -7.05
C ASP A 129 42.19 -19.16 -7.00
N GLN A 130 41.17 -19.37 -6.17
CA GLN A 130 40.44 -20.65 -6.02
C GLN A 130 39.15 -20.66 -6.84
N GLY A 131 38.80 -19.57 -7.54
CA GLY A 131 37.59 -19.43 -8.34
C GLY A 131 36.35 -19.07 -7.55
N ASN A 132 36.47 -18.66 -6.28
CA ASN A 132 35.33 -18.17 -5.51
C ASN A 132 35.00 -16.74 -5.90
N TYR A 133 33.70 -16.40 -5.91
CA TYR A 133 33.25 -15.05 -6.16
C TYR A 133 33.54 -14.16 -4.94
N VAL A 134 34.30 -13.08 -5.12
CA VAL A 134 34.82 -12.23 -4.04
C VAL A 134 34.60 -10.73 -4.28
N PHE A 135 33.81 -10.35 -5.29
CA PHE A 135 33.62 -8.94 -5.60
C PHE A 135 33.05 -8.19 -4.40
N GLU A 136 33.66 -7.03 -4.10
CA GLU A 136 33.21 -6.10 -3.09
C GLU A 136 32.95 -4.72 -3.73
N ASP A 137 31.93 -4.01 -3.22
CA ASP A 137 31.62 -2.66 -3.68
C ASP A 137 32.80 -1.69 -3.38
N PRO A 138 33.43 -1.11 -4.41
CA PRO A 138 34.52 -0.16 -4.20
C PRO A 138 34.04 1.23 -3.74
N LEU A 139 32.70 1.49 -3.77
CA LEU A 139 32.11 2.80 -3.54
C LEU A 139 31.69 3.02 -2.08
N SER A 140 32.62 3.27 -1.19
CA SER A 140 32.33 3.59 0.21
C SER A 140 31.63 4.96 0.42
N ALA A 141 31.64 5.86 -0.57
CA ALA A 141 31.21 7.25 -0.42
C ALA A 141 29.76 7.54 -0.86
N GLY A 142 29.08 6.61 -1.47
CA GLY A 142 27.76 6.79 -2.09
C GLY A 142 27.81 7.72 -3.32
N PHE A 143 26.72 7.79 -4.03
CA PHE A 143 26.62 8.60 -5.26
C PHE A 143 25.55 9.70 -5.12
N PRO A 144 25.68 10.81 -5.87
CA PRO A 144 24.70 11.88 -5.88
C PRO A 144 23.47 11.45 -6.67
N GLY A 145 22.31 11.94 -6.25
CA GLY A 145 21.04 11.81 -6.97
C GLY A 145 20.10 12.90 -6.53
N ALA A 146 18.84 12.78 -6.87
CA ALA A 146 17.80 13.72 -6.48
C ALA A 146 16.53 12.97 -6.00
N VAL A 147 15.79 13.63 -5.13
CA VAL A 147 14.44 13.24 -4.73
C VAL A 147 13.50 14.42 -4.96
N GLY A 148 12.31 14.17 -5.44
CA GLY A 148 11.31 15.20 -5.72
C GLY A 148 9.92 14.61 -5.85
N GLY A 149 8.92 15.45 -6.13
CA GLY A 149 7.58 15.03 -6.47
C GLY A 149 7.51 14.32 -7.83
N ASN A 150 6.36 13.69 -8.09
CA ASN A 150 6.08 13.06 -9.37
C ASN A 150 4.69 13.47 -9.86
N GLU A 151 4.65 14.34 -10.87
CA GLU A 151 3.41 14.86 -11.47
C GLU A 151 2.58 13.79 -12.21
N ASN A 152 3.16 12.61 -12.46
CA ASN A 152 2.49 11.50 -13.15
C ASN A 152 1.80 10.50 -12.20
N LEU A 153 1.81 10.77 -10.89
CA LEU A 153 1.09 9.91 -9.93
C LEU A 153 -0.39 9.88 -10.25
N GLN A 154 -0.99 8.71 -10.04
CA GLN A 154 -2.43 8.51 -10.17
C GLN A 154 -3.05 8.35 -8.78
N PRO A 155 -4.37 8.58 -8.63
CA PRO A 155 -5.05 8.27 -7.38
C PRO A 155 -4.89 6.78 -7.02
N GLU A 156 -4.67 6.51 -5.73
CA GLU A 156 -4.71 5.14 -5.21
C GLU A 156 -6.15 4.78 -4.83
N SER A 157 -6.52 3.51 -5.01
CA SER A 157 -7.80 2.97 -4.57
C SER A 157 -7.62 1.91 -3.50
N GLY A 158 -8.55 1.87 -2.55
CA GLY A 158 -8.55 0.91 -1.46
C GLY A 158 -9.92 0.29 -1.25
N GLU A 159 -10.02 -1.01 -1.43
CA GLU A 159 -11.20 -1.79 -1.09
C GLU A 159 -11.05 -2.39 0.30
N THR A 160 -12.06 -2.23 1.14
CA THR A 160 -12.08 -2.82 2.48
C THR A 160 -13.34 -3.64 2.67
N THR A 161 -13.15 -4.91 3.00
CA THR A 161 -14.23 -5.81 3.40
C THR A 161 -14.09 -6.15 4.89
N THR A 162 -15.15 -5.95 5.65
CA THR A 162 -15.21 -6.34 7.06
C THR A 162 -16.44 -7.18 7.32
N TYR A 163 -16.27 -8.28 8.04
CA TYR A 163 -17.39 -9.08 8.53
C TYR A 163 -17.09 -9.58 9.94
N GLY A 164 -18.13 -9.63 10.76
CA GLY A 164 -17.94 -10.01 12.14
C GLY A 164 -19.21 -10.38 12.87
N VAL A 165 -19.05 -10.82 14.10
CA VAL A 165 -20.11 -11.18 15.02
C VAL A 165 -19.94 -10.47 16.36
N VAL A 166 -21.02 -9.99 16.92
CA VAL A 166 -21.10 -9.45 18.27
C VAL A 166 -22.05 -10.30 19.08
N ILE A 167 -21.60 -10.72 20.26
CA ILE A 167 -22.37 -11.53 21.21
C ILE A 167 -22.48 -10.74 22.52
N ALA A 168 -23.69 -10.41 22.94
CA ALA A 168 -23.97 -9.66 24.13
C ALA A 168 -25.09 -10.39 24.93
N PRO A 169 -24.73 -11.48 25.65
CA PRO A 169 -25.71 -12.34 26.30
C PRO A 169 -26.36 -11.62 27.49
N ARG A 170 -27.67 -11.45 27.47
CA ARG A 170 -28.44 -10.77 28.51
C ARG A 170 -28.39 -11.42 29.89
N PHE A 171 -28.03 -12.72 29.96
CA PHE A 171 -27.88 -13.43 31.23
C PHE A 171 -26.54 -13.17 31.94
N VAL A 172 -25.58 -12.45 31.27
CA VAL A 172 -24.32 -11.99 31.86
C VAL A 172 -24.22 -10.49 31.64
N GLU A 173 -24.62 -9.74 32.65
CA GLU A 173 -24.63 -8.27 32.57
C GLU A 173 -23.24 -7.69 32.29
N GLY A 174 -23.15 -6.80 31.31
CA GLY A 174 -21.91 -6.10 30.94
C GLY A 174 -20.95 -6.91 30.07
N LEU A 175 -21.22 -8.18 29.74
CA LEU A 175 -20.39 -8.96 28.83
C LEU A 175 -20.73 -8.64 27.37
N VAL A 176 -19.74 -8.21 26.61
CA VAL A 176 -19.79 -8.06 25.15
C VAL A 176 -18.54 -8.68 24.55
N LEU A 177 -18.72 -9.59 23.62
CA LEU A 177 -17.66 -10.24 22.85
C LEU A 177 -17.84 -9.85 21.37
N SER A 178 -16.76 -9.47 20.68
CA SER A 178 -16.77 -9.28 19.24
C SER A 178 -15.60 -9.99 18.58
N LEU A 179 -15.86 -10.51 17.39
CA LEU A 179 -14.85 -11.07 16.50
C LEU A 179 -15.08 -10.49 15.12
N ASP A 180 -14.04 -9.87 14.55
CA ASP A 180 -14.10 -9.25 13.24
C ASP A 180 -12.94 -9.74 12.37
N PHE A 181 -13.22 -9.94 11.09
CA PHE A 181 -12.26 -10.17 10.03
C PHE A 181 -12.26 -8.97 9.11
N ILE A 182 -11.07 -8.51 8.77
CA ILE A 182 -10.86 -7.33 7.92
C ILE A 182 -9.91 -7.74 6.80
N GLU A 183 -10.30 -7.46 5.57
CA GLU A 183 -9.50 -7.60 4.36
C GLU A 183 -9.37 -6.22 3.71
N ILE A 184 -8.16 -5.84 3.35
CA ILE A 184 -7.86 -4.54 2.74
C ILE A 184 -6.98 -4.79 1.51
N ASP A 185 -7.49 -4.39 0.35
CA ASP A 185 -6.77 -4.40 -0.90
C ASP A 185 -6.49 -2.96 -1.35
N ILE A 186 -5.23 -2.66 -1.64
CA ILE A 186 -4.82 -1.33 -2.10
C ILE A 186 -4.17 -1.46 -3.47
N ALA A 187 -4.73 -0.78 -4.46
CA ALA A 187 -4.16 -0.67 -5.80
C ALA A 187 -3.54 0.72 -6.00
N ASP A 188 -2.50 0.76 -6.84
CA ASP A 188 -1.76 1.97 -7.22
C ASP A 188 -1.21 2.76 -6.02
N ALA A 189 -0.81 2.05 -4.96
CA ALA A 189 -0.32 2.66 -3.72
C ALA A 189 0.84 3.62 -3.98
N ILE A 190 0.72 4.85 -3.48
CA ILE A 190 1.75 5.89 -3.60
C ILE A 190 2.81 5.64 -2.55
N VAL A 191 3.96 5.13 -2.99
CA VAL A 191 5.08 4.78 -2.12
C VAL A 191 6.38 5.40 -2.61
N SER A 192 7.27 5.72 -1.68
CA SER A 192 8.63 6.13 -2.03
C SER A 192 9.46 4.91 -2.41
N VAL A 193 10.06 4.93 -3.59
CA VAL A 193 11.01 3.90 -4.01
C VAL A 193 12.36 4.19 -3.39
N SER A 194 12.86 3.28 -2.55
CA SER A 194 14.21 3.42 -1.98
C SER A 194 15.29 3.19 -3.03
N SER A 195 16.48 3.79 -2.84
CA SER A 195 17.64 3.54 -3.71
C SER A 195 18.00 2.05 -3.75
N GLN A 196 17.81 1.32 -2.64
CA GLN A 196 18.04 -0.13 -2.58
C GLN A 196 17.08 -0.91 -3.48
N ASN A 197 15.81 -0.52 -3.52
CA ASN A 197 14.83 -1.16 -4.40
C ASN A 197 15.14 -0.90 -5.89
N ILE A 198 15.73 0.26 -6.20
CA ILE A 198 16.12 0.57 -7.58
C ILE A 198 17.29 -0.31 -8.04
N VAL A 199 18.32 -0.48 -7.21
CA VAL A 199 19.51 -1.29 -7.58
C VAL A 199 19.30 -2.80 -7.50
N ASN A 200 18.27 -3.25 -6.75
CA ASN A 200 17.93 -4.68 -6.65
C ASN A 200 17.07 -5.20 -7.83
N ARG A 201 16.57 -4.32 -8.69
CA ARG A 201 15.81 -4.68 -9.90
C ARG A 201 16.74 -5.13 -11.02
#